data_cd24f7ef696515dbcc5109bbe9a9adcd
#
_entry.id   cd24f7ef696515dbcc5109bbe9a9adcd
#
_cell.length_a   1.000
_cell.length_b   1.000
_cell.length_c   1.000
_cell.angle_alpha   90.00
_cell.angle_beta   90.00
_cell.angle_gamma   90.00
#
_symmetry.space_group_name_H-M   'P 1'
#
loop_
_entity.id
_entity.type
_entity.pdbx_description
1 polymer ?
#
loop_
_entity_poly.entity_id
_entity_poly.type
_entity_poly.pdbx_seq_one_letter_code
_entity_poly.pdbx_strand_id
1 'polypeptide(L)'
;MPSLSTRQRNRGARARVAACAVCCTLLLAILAPGGAPAEQASAPASPQAGSLDVDAYHSCALLPSAAVRCWGHEVSGQLGLAGANTIGDDETPAAAGPVDLGPGRTAQAVATGAYHSCALLDDGSVRCWGYGTSGQLGYGATATIGDDETPAAAGPVDLGPGRTARAISAGSVHTCAVLDNGSVRCWGYGEDGRLGTASTATIGDDETPGSIAPVDLGPGRTARAVSAGAGHTCAVLDDGSVRCWGYGANGRLGHGSPNSVGDDEAPGSIAPVDLGPGRTATAITTGEAHTCAILDDASVRCWGYAGQGQLGYGSEQTIGDNESPASAGPADVGGAAVAISAGDVHTCAVLAGGEVRCWGYARYGLLGNGSANNVGDTEAPASTPAVDLGAGRSATAISAASLHNCARLDNGAVRCWGYGGGGRLGNCSDAIVGDDESPGSIAPVQLDAPGAGCPAARPSPAAGNAAAARARRLSAERLRLRRWSRCMTVAQRRVGLRRARQVCSQRHGRTPGRVLKLRARARSRTAIVLTFSAPGTDGRRGPAARRYLIKQSLRPLRSRRDIARAPALCRGSCRFSVTHIGTRISLNVTNLRPRTRYHYRVAAYDNVSGRPGRSRGITVRTR
;
A
#
# COMPACT_ATOMS: atom_id res chain seq x y z
N MET A 1 -48.35 60.25 11.72
CA MET A 1 -48.40 61.67 12.01
C MET A 1 -47.23 62.02 12.92
N PRO A 2 -46.68 63.19 12.81
CA PRO A 2 -45.93 63.76 11.68
C PRO A 2 -44.46 64.06 12.15
N SER A 3 -43.54 64.32 11.39
CA SER A 3 -43.21 65.33 10.43
C SER A 3 -41.86 66.07 10.73
N LEU A 4 -41.19 66.32 9.68
CA LEU A 4 -40.47 67.59 9.31
C LEU A 4 -39.11 67.85 9.98
N SER A 5 -38.12 67.93 9.22
CA SER A 5 -37.57 68.98 8.30
C SER A 5 -36.46 69.76 9.01
N THR A 6 -35.42 70.21 8.51
CA THR A 6 -35.04 71.05 7.37
C THR A 6 -33.54 71.39 7.43
N ARG A 7 -32.85 71.39 6.30
CA ARG A 7 -32.06 72.51 5.72
C ARG A 7 -30.97 73.15 6.59
N GLN A 8 -29.86 73.54 6.15
CA GLN A 8 -29.36 74.28 4.99
C GLN A 8 -27.88 74.73 5.16
N ARG A 9 -27.15 74.67 4.07
CA ARG A 9 -26.29 75.73 3.47
C ARG A 9 -25.02 76.17 4.20
N ASN A 10 -23.94 76.31 3.59
CA ASN A 10 -23.42 76.92 2.39
C ASN A 10 -22.01 77.55 2.61
N ARG A 11 -21.25 77.62 1.54
CA ARG A 11 -20.16 78.57 1.18
C ARG A 11 -18.78 78.27 1.77
N GLY A 12 -17.73 78.35 1.06
CA GLY A 12 -17.41 78.82 -0.28
C GLY A 12 -15.96 79.29 -0.31
N ALA A 13 -15.44 79.20 -1.45
CA ALA A 13 -14.55 80.16 -2.15
C ALA A 13 -13.06 79.74 -2.28
N ARG A 14 -12.67 79.45 -3.51
CA ARG A 14 -11.75 80.24 -4.39
C ARG A 14 -10.30 80.40 -3.90
N ALA A 15 -9.29 80.29 -4.70
CA ALA A 15 -8.96 80.33 -6.12
C ALA A 15 -7.42 80.24 -6.28
N ARG A 16 -6.82 79.84 -7.29
CA ARG A 16 -6.15 80.37 -8.52
C ARG A 16 -4.92 79.56 -8.86
N VAL A 17 -4.86 78.90 -10.02
CA VAL A 17 -4.39 79.40 -11.34
C VAL A 17 -2.87 79.50 -11.49
N ALA A 18 -2.31 78.71 -12.39
CA ALA A 18 -1.42 78.93 -13.53
C ALA A 18 -1.03 77.58 -14.17
N ALA A 19 -1.36 77.19 -15.34
CA ALA A 19 -1.15 77.59 -16.72
C ALA A 19 0.27 77.27 -17.23
N CYS A 20 0.36 76.41 -18.21
CA CYS A 20 1.06 76.37 -19.51
C CYS A 20 1.56 74.95 -19.84
N ALA A 21 1.56 74.35 -20.98
CA ALA A 21 1.18 74.66 -22.34
C ALA A 21 1.25 73.35 -23.13
N VAL A 22 0.29 73.16 -23.95
CA VAL A 22 0.31 72.65 -25.33
C VAL A 22 1.42 71.64 -25.76
N CYS A 23 1.01 70.40 -26.11
CA CYS A 23 1.29 69.87 -27.47
C CYS A 23 0.32 68.75 -27.85
N CYS A 24 -0.33 68.94 -28.96
CA CYS A 24 -1.16 68.00 -29.70
C CYS A 24 -0.34 66.76 -30.20
N THR A 25 -0.88 65.55 -30.16
CA THR A 25 -0.84 64.64 -31.30
C THR A 25 -1.78 63.45 -31.13
N LEU A 26 -2.62 63.25 -32.08
CA LEU A 26 -3.29 62.10 -32.68
C LEU A 26 -3.77 60.94 -31.77
N LEU A 27 -5.08 60.75 -31.77
CA LEU A 27 -5.78 59.49 -31.55
C LEU A 27 -5.44 58.46 -32.66
N LEU A 28 -4.84 57.34 -32.25
CA LEU A 28 -4.98 56.09 -32.96
C LEU A 28 -5.55 55.06 -31.96
N ALA A 29 -6.80 54.68 -32.19
CA ALA A 29 -7.43 53.56 -31.51
C ALA A 29 -6.80 52.26 -32.03
N ILE A 30 -5.96 51.62 -31.25
CA ILE A 30 -5.51 50.24 -31.46
C ILE A 30 -6.45 49.35 -30.68
N LEU A 31 -7.29 48.62 -31.40
CA LEU A 31 -8.02 47.43 -30.91
C LEU A 31 -6.98 46.46 -30.38
N ALA A 32 -6.92 46.23 -29.10
CA ALA A 32 -6.22 45.11 -28.48
C ALA A 32 -6.97 43.82 -28.82
N PRO A 33 -6.29 42.79 -29.33
CA PRO A 33 -6.92 41.48 -29.48
C PRO A 33 -7.21 40.91 -28.09
N GLY A 34 -8.42 40.34 -27.94
CA GLY A 34 -8.85 39.70 -26.71
C GLY A 34 -7.82 38.75 -26.16
N GLY A 35 -7.42 38.96 -24.92
CA GLY A 35 -6.58 38.03 -24.18
C GLY A 35 -7.32 36.72 -24.07
N ALA A 36 -6.70 35.64 -24.58
CA ALA A 36 -7.08 34.30 -24.27
C ALA A 36 -7.14 34.16 -22.75
N PRO A 37 -8.11 33.41 -22.19
CA PRO A 37 -8.09 33.12 -20.78
C PRO A 37 -6.75 32.49 -20.43
N ALA A 38 -6.08 33.01 -19.41
CA ALA A 38 -4.86 32.43 -18.88
C ALA A 38 -5.15 30.96 -18.59
N GLU A 39 -4.47 30.11 -19.34
CA GLU A 39 -4.41 28.68 -19.08
C GLU A 39 -3.97 28.54 -17.61
N GLN A 40 -4.91 28.22 -16.74
CA GLN A 40 -4.60 27.86 -15.37
C GLN A 40 -3.70 26.64 -15.47
N ALA A 41 -2.41 26.84 -15.27
CA ALA A 41 -1.47 25.77 -15.10
C ALA A 41 -2.07 24.84 -14.03
N SER A 42 -2.49 23.66 -14.46
CA SER A 42 -2.96 22.62 -13.57
C SER A 42 -1.87 22.43 -12.52
N ALA A 43 -2.21 22.64 -11.25
CA ALA A 43 -1.34 22.24 -10.16
C ALA A 43 -0.95 20.78 -10.41
N PRO A 44 0.34 20.44 -10.34
CA PRO A 44 0.76 19.06 -10.59
C PRO A 44 0.04 18.16 -9.59
N ALA A 45 -0.61 17.11 -10.10
CA ALA A 45 -1.06 15.99 -9.29
C ALA A 45 0.10 15.59 -8.38
N SER A 46 -0.08 15.61 -7.07
CA SER A 46 0.94 15.44 -6.01
C SER A 46 2.37 15.66 -6.48
N PRO A 47 3.11 16.67 -6.04
CA PRO A 47 4.33 17.17 -6.70
C PRO A 47 5.44 16.16 -6.97
N GLN A 48 5.22 14.89 -6.83
CA GLN A 48 6.20 13.82 -7.11
C GLN A 48 5.61 12.41 -7.20
N ALA A 49 4.28 12.27 -7.34
CA ALA A 49 3.71 10.99 -7.76
C ALA A 49 4.35 10.59 -9.09
N GLY A 50 5.11 9.50 -9.09
CA GLY A 50 5.73 8.95 -10.28
C GLY A 50 7.25 9.04 -10.39
N SER A 51 7.96 9.81 -9.55
CA SER A 51 9.42 9.81 -9.58
C SER A 51 10.05 8.66 -8.78
N LEU A 52 9.29 8.05 -7.89
CA LEU A 52 9.66 6.92 -7.03
C LEU A 52 8.37 6.20 -6.68
N ASP A 53 8.33 4.91 -6.93
CA ASP A 53 7.19 4.09 -6.53
C ASP A 53 7.63 2.71 -6.06
N VAL A 54 6.91 2.17 -5.07
CA VAL A 54 7.22 0.89 -4.45
C VAL A 54 5.95 0.09 -4.18
N ASP A 55 6.01 -1.23 -4.43
CA ASP A 55 4.94 -2.15 -4.04
C ASP A 55 5.54 -3.43 -3.43
N ALA A 56 4.74 -4.40 -3.17
CA ALA A 56 5.00 -5.58 -2.33
C ALA A 56 6.40 -6.19 -2.47
N TYR A 57 6.96 -6.24 -3.66
CA TYR A 57 8.17 -7.02 -3.93
C TYR A 57 9.32 -6.23 -4.51
N HIS A 58 9.09 -5.05 -5.08
CA HIS A 58 10.12 -4.28 -5.78
C HIS A 58 9.86 -2.78 -5.66
N SER A 59 10.84 -2.03 -6.10
CA SER A 59 10.87 -0.57 -6.09
C SER A 59 11.37 -0.09 -7.45
N CYS A 60 10.85 1.03 -7.95
CA CYS A 60 11.33 1.69 -9.15
C CYS A 60 11.50 3.20 -8.92
N ALA A 61 12.51 3.80 -9.50
CA ALA A 61 12.77 5.23 -9.40
C ALA A 61 13.22 5.82 -10.76
N LEU A 62 12.83 7.07 -10.97
CA LEU A 62 13.39 7.88 -12.05
C LEU A 62 14.75 8.44 -11.64
N LEU A 63 15.71 8.30 -12.54
CA LEU A 63 17.02 8.94 -12.42
C LEU A 63 16.95 10.41 -12.87
N PRO A 64 17.95 11.25 -12.59
CA PRO A 64 18.04 12.59 -13.14
C PRO A 64 18.04 12.63 -14.68
N SER A 65 18.47 11.55 -15.32
CA SER A 65 18.42 11.35 -16.79
C SER A 65 17.03 10.98 -17.31
N ALA A 66 16.02 10.89 -16.44
CA ALA A 66 14.69 10.38 -16.74
C ALA A 66 14.66 8.91 -17.22
N ALA A 67 15.73 8.16 -16.99
CA ALA A 67 15.72 6.71 -17.12
C ALA A 67 15.10 6.06 -15.88
N VAL A 68 14.49 4.88 -16.05
CA VAL A 68 13.89 4.10 -14.96
C VAL A 68 14.90 3.08 -14.45
N ARG A 69 14.99 2.97 -13.14
CA ARG A 69 15.74 1.90 -12.48
C ARG A 69 14.88 1.19 -11.45
N CYS A 70 14.80 -0.14 -11.58
CA CYS A 70 14.02 -0.99 -10.68
C CYS A 70 14.95 -1.94 -9.93
N TRP A 71 14.57 -2.27 -8.70
CA TRP A 71 15.29 -3.22 -7.83
C TRP A 71 14.31 -3.94 -6.91
N GLY A 72 14.75 -4.99 -6.29
CA GLY A 72 13.94 -5.84 -5.44
C GLY A 72 13.87 -7.26 -5.96
N HIS A 73 12.84 -7.97 -5.56
CA HIS A 73 12.64 -9.37 -5.85
C HIS A 73 12.18 -9.58 -7.29
N GLU A 74 12.93 -10.38 -8.06
CA GLU A 74 12.60 -10.74 -9.43
C GLU A 74 12.06 -12.18 -9.50
N VAL A 75 10.84 -12.34 -10.02
CA VAL A 75 10.21 -13.64 -10.24
C VAL A 75 9.31 -13.70 -11.48
N SER A 76 8.96 -12.55 -12.04
CA SER A 76 7.96 -12.44 -13.10
C SER A 76 8.24 -11.26 -14.05
N GLY A 77 9.50 -10.88 -14.24
CA GLY A 77 9.87 -9.79 -15.15
C GLY A 77 9.59 -8.39 -14.59
N GLN A 78 9.16 -8.24 -13.34
CA GLN A 78 8.74 -6.94 -12.79
C GLN A 78 9.85 -5.89 -12.69
N LEU A 79 11.12 -6.29 -12.76
CA LEU A 79 12.24 -5.35 -12.86
C LEU A 79 12.51 -4.86 -14.29
N GLY A 80 11.98 -5.55 -15.30
CA GLY A 80 12.11 -5.17 -16.72
C GLY A 80 13.50 -5.30 -17.32
N LEU A 81 14.33 -6.18 -16.78
CA LEU A 81 15.75 -6.31 -17.12
C LEU A 81 16.06 -7.53 -18.01
N ALA A 82 15.05 -8.19 -18.57
CA ALA A 82 15.16 -9.40 -19.39
C ALA A 82 16.02 -10.50 -18.72
N GLY A 83 15.81 -10.70 -17.41
CA GLY A 83 16.55 -11.66 -16.62
C GLY A 83 15.88 -11.95 -15.28
N ALA A 84 16.26 -13.03 -14.63
CA ALA A 84 15.61 -13.55 -13.45
C ALA A 84 16.40 -13.30 -12.14
N ASN A 85 17.18 -12.22 -12.06
CA ASN A 85 17.98 -11.91 -10.88
C ASN A 85 17.28 -10.89 -10.00
N THR A 86 17.18 -11.20 -8.71
CA THR A 86 16.86 -10.23 -7.65
C THR A 86 17.97 -9.19 -7.60
N ILE A 87 17.63 -7.92 -7.50
CA ILE A 87 18.56 -6.77 -7.47
C ILE A 87 18.47 -6.06 -6.11
N GLY A 88 19.61 -5.73 -5.51
CA GLY A 88 19.67 -4.97 -4.27
C GLY A 88 19.87 -5.80 -3.01
N ASP A 89 20.05 -7.11 -3.12
CA ASP A 89 20.35 -8.03 -1.99
C ASP A 89 21.85 -8.29 -1.81
N ASP A 90 22.61 -8.43 -2.89
CA ASP A 90 24.06 -8.61 -2.88
C ASP A 90 24.79 -7.75 -3.93
N GLU A 91 24.06 -6.98 -4.74
CA GLU A 91 24.57 -5.93 -5.62
C GLU A 91 23.75 -4.64 -5.49
N THR A 92 24.28 -3.54 -6.01
CA THR A 92 23.56 -2.26 -6.03
C THR A 92 22.60 -2.18 -7.20
N PRO A 93 21.48 -1.45 -7.10
CA PRO A 93 20.60 -1.17 -8.24
C PRO A 93 21.33 -0.54 -9.43
N ALA A 94 22.39 0.27 -9.17
CA ALA A 94 23.21 0.88 -10.20
C ALA A 94 23.95 -0.15 -11.08
N ALA A 95 24.28 -1.31 -10.55
CA ALA A 95 25.00 -2.36 -11.28
C ALA A 95 24.14 -3.03 -12.35
N ALA A 96 22.82 -3.09 -12.14
CA ALA A 96 21.89 -3.78 -13.05
C ALA A 96 21.54 -2.98 -14.34
N GLY A 97 21.85 -1.69 -14.39
CA GLY A 97 21.47 -0.83 -15.51
C GLY A 97 20.03 -0.30 -15.43
N PRO A 98 19.64 0.61 -16.32
CA PRO A 98 18.27 1.11 -16.43
C PRO A 98 17.39 0.13 -17.20
N VAL A 99 16.07 0.24 -17.00
CA VAL A 99 15.05 -0.46 -17.79
C VAL A 99 15.09 0.07 -19.23
N ASP A 100 15.09 -0.83 -20.21
CA ASP A 100 15.01 -0.46 -21.63
C ASP A 100 13.56 -0.12 -22.00
N LEU A 101 13.30 1.17 -22.20
CA LEU A 101 12.00 1.71 -22.61
C LEU A 101 11.93 2.00 -24.12
N GLY A 102 12.97 1.66 -24.88
CA GLY A 102 13.07 1.90 -26.33
C GLY A 102 13.99 3.07 -26.70
N PRO A 103 14.43 3.12 -27.98
CA PRO A 103 15.41 4.10 -28.42
C PRO A 103 14.96 5.54 -28.23
N GLY A 104 15.76 6.33 -27.51
CA GLY A 104 15.51 7.74 -27.27
C GLY A 104 14.33 8.05 -26.36
N ARG A 105 13.73 7.05 -25.69
CA ARG A 105 12.62 7.26 -24.76
C ARG A 105 13.11 7.54 -23.36
N THR A 106 12.40 8.45 -22.70
CA THR A 106 12.54 8.77 -21.27
C THR A 106 11.21 8.62 -20.56
N ALA A 107 11.23 8.45 -19.26
CA ALA A 107 10.02 8.33 -18.46
C ALA A 107 9.73 9.63 -17.69
N GLN A 108 8.46 9.99 -17.63
CA GLN A 108 7.94 11.10 -16.79
C GLN A 108 7.46 10.58 -15.44
N ALA A 109 6.97 9.33 -15.37
CA ALA A 109 6.49 8.68 -14.16
C ALA A 109 6.68 7.17 -14.23
N VAL A 110 6.75 6.54 -13.08
CA VAL A 110 6.72 5.09 -12.89
C VAL A 110 5.65 4.73 -11.88
N ALA A 111 4.98 3.60 -12.07
CA ALA A 111 4.01 3.03 -11.16
C ALA A 111 4.29 1.54 -10.99
N THR A 112 4.25 1.05 -9.75
CA THR A 112 4.54 -0.34 -9.39
C THR A 112 3.31 -1.00 -8.78
N GLY A 113 2.96 -2.16 -9.29
CA GLY A 113 1.99 -3.06 -8.67
C GLY A 113 2.70 -4.24 -8.00
N ALA A 114 1.93 -5.21 -7.48
CA ALA A 114 2.54 -6.31 -6.72
C ALA A 114 3.58 -7.10 -7.53
N TYR A 115 3.35 -7.34 -8.81
CA TYR A 115 4.23 -8.13 -9.68
C TYR A 115 4.40 -7.51 -11.08
N HIS A 116 4.08 -6.23 -11.25
CA HIS A 116 4.23 -5.54 -12.52
C HIS A 116 4.63 -4.09 -12.29
N SER A 117 5.16 -3.46 -13.30
CA SER A 117 5.53 -2.05 -13.33
C SER A 117 5.05 -1.41 -14.62
N CYS A 118 4.77 -0.12 -14.58
CA CYS A 118 4.45 0.67 -15.75
C CYS A 118 5.24 1.98 -15.75
N ALA A 119 5.59 2.49 -16.91
CA ALA A 119 6.19 3.82 -17.10
C ALA A 119 5.31 4.66 -18.03
N LEU A 120 5.08 5.90 -17.63
CA LEU A 120 4.57 6.96 -18.51
C LEU A 120 5.76 7.61 -19.20
N LEU A 121 5.77 7.60 -20.52
CA LEU A 121 6.89 8.08 -21.33
C LEU A 121 6.75 9.56 -21.70
N ASP A 122 7.83 10.12 -22.24
CA ASP A 122 7.96 11.50 -22.68
C ASP A 122 6.93 11.92 -23.74
N ASP A 123 6.44 10.97 -24.54
CA ASP A 123 5.39 11.20 -25.54
C ASP A 123 3.97 10.92 -25.04
N GLY A 124 3.80 10.64 -23.74
CA GLY A 124 2.53 10.29 -23.13
C GLY A 124 2.07 8.85 -23.40
N SER A 125 2.88 8.03 -24.06
CA SER A 125 2.62 6.59 -24.15
C SER A 125 2.93 5.87 -22.84
N VAL A 126 2.35 4.70 -22.63
CA VAL A 126 2.54 3.87 -21.45
C VAL A 126 3.17 2.54 -21.86
N ARG A 127 4.17 2.09 -21.11
CA ARG A 127 4.72 0.74 -21.22
C ARG A 127 4.60 0.04 -19.89
N CYS A 128 4.14 -1.20 -19.90
CA CYS A 128 4.02 -2.03 -18.71
C CYS A 128 4.81 -3.33 -18.89
N TRP A 129 5.34 -3.84 -17.79
CA TRP A 129 6.11 -5.08 -17.76
C TRP A 129 5.92 -5.80 -16.43
N GLY A 130 6.32 -7.05 -16.36
CA GLY A 130 6.08 -7.94 -15.23
C GLY A 130 5.05 -9.01 -15.56
N TYR A 131 4.39 -9.50 -14.53
CA TYR A 131 3.37 -10.53 -14.60
C TYR A 131 2.12 -10.07 -15.35
N GLY A 132 1.76 -10.76 -16.47
CA GLY A 132 0.69 -10.34 -17.37
C GLY A 132 -0.61 -11.16 -17.29
N THR A 133 -0.67 -12.25 -16.50
CA THR A 133 -1.74 -13.26 -16.59
C THR A 133 -3.13 -12.80 -16.22
N SER A 134 -3.28 -11.61 -15.65
CA SER A 134 -4.59 -10.99 -15.33
C SER A 134 -4.84 -9.73 -16.17
N GLY A 135 -4.22 -9.59 -17.33
CA GLY A 135 -4.39 -8.43 -18.20
C GLY A 135 -3.79 -7.12 -17.70
N GLN A 136 -3.12 -7.11 -16.54
CA GLN A 136 -2.64 -5.88 -15.88
C GLN A 136 -1.56 -5.14 -16.67
N LEU A 137 -0.97 -5.74 -17.70
CA LEU A 137 -0.04 -5.09 -18.62
C LEU A 137 -0.77 -4.34 -19.76
N GLY A 138 -2.01 -4.72 -20.09
CA GLY A 138 -2.86 -4.01 -21.05
C GLY A 138 -2.57 -4.26 -22.53
N TYR A 139 -1.91 -5.35 -22.87
CA TYR A 139 -1.54 -5.65 -24.27
C TYR A 139 -2.53 -6.53 -25.03
N GLY A 140 -3.70 -6.86 -24.44
CA GLY A 140 -4.64 -7.83 -25.01
C GLY A 140 -4.03 -9.25 -25.04
N ALA A 141 -3.17 -9.54 -24.08
CA ALA A 141 -2.47 -10.81 -23.95
C ALA A 141 -2.06 -11.07 -22.49
N THR A 142 -1.96 -12.35 -22.12
CA THR A 142 -1.58 -12.76 -20.78
C THR A 142 -0.08 -13.09 -20.64
N ALA A 143 0.74 -12.67 -21.60
CA ALA A 143 2.18 -12.87 -21.57
C ALA A 143 2.83 -12.08 -20.43
N THR A 144 3.87 -12.64 -19.82
CA THR A 144 4.79 -11.93 -18.94
C THR A 144 5.77 -11.17 -19.83
N ILE A 145 6.17 -9.96 -19.44
CA ILE A 145 7.13 -9.10 -20.16
C ILE A 145 8.23 -8.70 -19.18
N GLY A 146 9.48 -8.70 -19.61
CA GLY A 146 10.61 -8.31 -18.79
C GLY A 146 11.36 -9.48 -18.14
N ASP A 147 10.92 -10.73 -18.37
CA ASP A 147 11.59 -11.94 -17.88
C ASP A 147 12.61 -12.51 -18.90
N ASP A 148 12.34 -12.46 -20.19
CA ASP A 148 13.26 -12.86 -21.26
C ASP A 148 13.36 -11.83 -22.41
N GLU A 149 12.49 -10.80 -22.42
CA GLU A 149 12.55 -9.65 -23.31
C GLU A 149 12.46 -8.33 -22.54
N THR A 150 12.81 -7.21 -23.18
CA THR A 150 12.70 -5.89 -22.58
C THR A 150 11.32 -5.27 -22.79
N PRO A 151 10.87 -4.33 -21.91
CA PRO A 151 9.64 -3.55 -22.12
C PRO A 151 9.58 -2.83 -23.46
N ALA A 152 10.75 -2.47 -24.04
CA ALA A 152 10.84 -1.87 -25.36
C ALA A 152 10.26 -2.76 -26.47
N ALA A 153 10.46 -4.08 -26.36
CA ALA A 153 10.02 -5.03 -27.38
C ALA A 153 8.48 -5.17 -27.45
N ALA A 154 7.80 -4.98 -26.32
CA ALA A 154 6.33 -5.09 -26.25
C ALA A 154 5.60 -3.91 -26.90
N GLY A 155 6.25 -2.78 -27.07
CA GLY A 155 5.60 -1.56 -27.57
C GLY A 155 4.76 -0.84 -26.50
N PRO A 156 4.01 0.21 -26.88
CA PRO A 156 3.13 0.92 -25.96
C PRO A 156 1.80 0.19 -25.75
N VAL A 157 1.20 0.39 -24.57
CA VAL A 157 -0.18 0.00 -24.28
C VAL A 157 -1.14 0.81 -25.16
N ASP A 158 -2.10 0.15 -25.78
CA ASP A 158 -3.15 0.83 -26.55
C ASP A 158 -4.17 1.48 -25.61
N LEU A 159 -4.16 2.80 -25.56
CA LEU A 159 -5.08 3.63 -24.77
C LEU A 159 -6.27 4.16 -25.60
N GLY A 160 -6.38 3.75 -26.88
CA GLY A 160 -7.38 4.20 -27.83
C GLY A 160 -6.84 5.23 -28.83
N PRO A 161 -7.55 5.45 -29.96
CA PRO A 161 -7.09 6.26 -31.07
C PRO A 161 -6.70 7.68 -30.66
N GLY A 162 -5.42 8.03 -30.85
CA GLY A 162 -4.89 9.36 -30.58
C GLY A 162 -4.86 9.76 -29.09
N ARG A 163 -4.99 8.81 -28.19
CA ARG A 163 -4.93 9.07 -26.74
C ARG A 163 -3.54 8.87 -26.18
N THR A 164 -3.19 9.74 -25.25
CA THR A 164 -2.01 9.67 -24.42
C THR A 164 -2.40 9.70 -22.93
N ALA A 165 -1.54 9.23 -22.06
CA ALA A 165 -1.71 9.34 -20.61
C ALA A 165 -0.98 10.58 -20.08
N ARG A 166 -1.51 11.16 -18.99
CA ARG A 166 -0.85 12.20 -18.21
C ARG A 166 -0.54 11.77 -16.77
N ALA A 167 -1.15 10.68 -16.32
CA ALA A 167 -0.85 10.04 -15.04
C ALA A 167 -1.15 8.54 -15.14
N ILE A 168 -0.40 7.75 -14.38
CA ILE A 168 -0.59 6.31 -14.23
C ILE A 168 -0.59 5.92 -12.75
N SER A 169 -1.28 4.85 -12.42
CA SER A 169 -1.23 4.21 -11.10
C SER A 169 -1.42 2.72 -11.25
N ALA A 170 -0.60 1.94 -10.57
CA ALA A 170 -0.70 0.48 -10.56
C ALA A 170 -1.07 -0.01 -9.17
N GLY A 171 -2.08 -0.83 -9.10
CA GLY A 171 -2.48 -1.56 -7.88
C GLY A 171 -1.92 -2.98 -7.90
N SER A 172 -2.38 -3.83 -6.98
CA SER A 172 -1.82 -5.18 -6.87
C SER A 172 -1.94 -6.01 -8.15
N VAL A 173 -3.05 -5.88 -8.89
CA VAL A 173 -3.35 -6.70 -10.09
C VAL A 173 -4.11 -5.94 -11.18
N HIS A 174 -4.10 -4.61 -11.13
CA HIS A 174 -4.70 -3.75 -12.16
C HIS A 174 -3.91 -2.46 -12.30
N THR A 175 -4.11 -1.76 -13.39
CA THR A 175 -3.45 -0.50 -13.72
C THR A 175 -4.50 0.49 -14.19
N CYS A 176 -4.35 1.76 -13.86
CA CYS A 176 -5.20 2.84 -14.31
C CYS A 176 -4.37 3.98 -14.89
N ALA A 177 -4.91 4.66 -15.89
CA ALA A 177 -4.34 5.87 -16.47
C ALA A 177 -5.38 6.99 -16.54
N VAL A 178 -4.96 8.20 -16.21
CA VAL A 178 -5.67 9.43 -16.57
C VAL A 178 -5.17 9.88 -17.93
N LEU A 179 -6.08 9.99 -18.89
CA LEU A 179 -5.72 10.35 -20.27
C LEU A 179 -5.60 11.87 -20.44
N ASP A 180 -5.09 12.28 -21.59
CA ASP A 180 -4.91 13.67 -22.02
C ASP A 180 -6.18 14.52 -21.89
N ASN A 181 -7.35 13.93 -22.17
CA ASN A 181 -8.65 14.58 -22.05
C ASN A 181 -9.27 14.47 -20.65
N GLY A 182 -8.57 13.90 -19.66
CA GLY A 182 -9.03 13.71 -18.29
C GLY A 182 -9.96 12.53 -18.07
N SER A 183 -10.25 11.70 -19.08
CA SER A 183 -10.94 10.44 -18.86
C SER A 183 -10.01 9.42 -18.19
N VAL A 184 -10.57 8.40 -17.54
CA VAL A 184 -9.83 7.35 -16.87
C VAL A 184 -10.06 6.03 -17.60
N ARG A 185 -8.99 5.29 -17.81
CA ARG A 185 -9.03 3.89 -18.24
C ARG A 185 -8.31 3.02 -17.24
N CYS A 186 -8.94 1.93 -16.84
CA CYS A 186 -8.34 0.91 -15.99
C CYS A 186 -8.37 -0.44 -16.70
N TRP A 187 -7.33 -1.24 -16.47
CA TRP A 187 -7.19 -2.57 -17.03
C TRP A 187 -6.51 -3.52 -16.03
N GLY A 188 -6.61 -4.79 -16.25
CA GLY A 188 -6.18 -5.84 -15.35
C GLY A 188 -7.36 -6.64 -14.82
N TYR A 189 -7.20 -7.23 -13.65
CA TYR A 189 -8.19 -8.08 -13.01
C TYR A 189 -9.44 -7.27 -12.61
N GLY A 190 -10.60 -7.63 -13.17
CA GLY A 190 -11.83 -6.86 -13.05
C GLY A 190 -12.76 -7.21 -11.87
N GLU A 191 -12.46 -8.28 -11.11
CA GLU A 191 -13.32 -8.72 -10.00
C GLU A 191 -13.57 -7.58 -8.99
N ASP A 192 -14.75 -7.61 -8.36
CA ASP A 192 -15.24 -6.59 -7.41
C ASP A 192 -15.42 -5.18 -8.03
N GLY A 193 -15.42 -5.02 -9.36
CA GLY A 193 -15.64 -3.73 -10.02
C GLY A 193 -14.45 -2.75 -10.00
N ARG A 194 -13.24 -3.20 -9.63
CA ARG A 194 -12.05 -2.32 -9.45
C ARG A 194 -11.62 -1.56 -10.70
N LEU A 195 -12.07 -1.97 -11.89
CA LEU A 195 -11.83 -1.26 -13.14
C LEU A 195 -12.86 -0.15 -13.41
N GLY A 196 -13.99 -0.14 -12.69
CA GLY A 196 -15.02 0.90 -12.78
C GLY A 196 -15.84 0.89 -14.08
N THR A 197 -15.94 -0.26 -14.74
CA THR A 197 -16.58 -0.41 -16.04
C THR A 197 -18.00 -0.94 -15.97
N ALA A 198 -18.63 -0.93 -14.77
CA ALA A 198 -19.91 -1.56 -14.49
C ALA A 198 -19.91 -3.05 -14.90
N SER A 199 -18.79 -3.71 -14.67
CA SER A 199 -18.53 -5.11 -15.02
C SER A 199 -17.39 -5.67 -14.19
N THR A 200 -17.42 -6.98 -13.95
CA THR A 200 -16.33 -7.72 -13.31
C THR A 200 -15.39 -8.38 -14.32
N ALA A 201 -15.54 -8.07 -15.62
CA ALA A 201 -14.65 -8.60 -16.65
C ALA A 201 -13.22 -8.11 -16.45
N THR A 202 -12.25 -8.98 -16.69
CA THR A 202 -10.84 -8.63 -16.82
C THR A 202 -10.64 -7.88 -18.14
N ILE A 203 -9.79 -6.89 -18.19
CA ILE A 203 -9.45 -6.10 -19.38
C ILE A 203 -7.94 -6.13 -19.59
N GLY A 204 -7.51 -6.33 -20.83
CA GLY A 204 -6.11 -6.36 -21.18
C GLY A 204 -5.51 -7.77 -21.29
N ASP A 205 -6.33 -8.82 -21.15
CA ASP A 205 -5.95 -10.22 -21.31
C ASP A 205 -6.27 -10.78 -22.71
N ASP A 206 -7.37 -10.37 -23.34
CA ASP A 206 -7.71 -10.70 -24.72
C ASP A 206 -8.19 -9.49 -25.54
N GLU A 207 -8.40 -8.32 -24.90
CA GLU A 207 -8.68 -7.03 -25.53
C GLU A 207 -7.79 -5.94 -24.92
N THR A 208 -7.63 -4.82 -25.64
CA THR A 208 -6.83 -3.68 -25.16
C THR A 208 -7.67 -2.68 -24.35
N PRO A 209 -7.08 -1.93 -23.40
CA PRO A 209 -7.78 -0.83 -22.71
C PRO A 209 -8.42 0.17 -23.65
N GLY A 210 -7.80 0.38 -24.84
CA GLY A 210 -8.29 1.31 -25.86
C GLY A 210 -9.60 0.92 -26.50
N SER A 211 -9.93 -0.36 -26.52
CA SER A 211 -11.16 -0.89 -27.11
C SER A 211 -12.40 -0.78 -26.21
N ILE A 212 -12.18 -0.56 -24.91
CA ILE A 212 -13.27 -0.45 -23.92
C ILE A 212 -13.58 1.02 -23.63
N ALA A 213 -14.82 1.34 -23.27
CA ALA A 213 -15.20 2.70 -22.85
C ALA A 213 -14.41 3.15 -21.61
N PRO A 214 -14.07 4.45 -21.49
CA PRO A 214 -13.51 4.99 -20.25
C PRO A 214 -14.46 4.80 -19.07
N VAL A 215 -13.89 4.84 -17.85
CA VAL A 215 -14.66 4.86 -16.60
C VAL A 215 -15.64 6.04 -16.60
N ASP A 216 -16.90 5.77 -16.36
CA ASP A 216 -17.90 6.82 -16.19
C ASP A 216 -17.74 7.45 -14.79
N LEU A 217 -17.26 8.68 -14.77
CA LEU A 217 -17.07 9.49 -13.55
C LEU A 217 -18.26 10.42 -13.26
N GLY A 218 -19.32 10.34 -14.06
CA GLY A 218 -20.48 11.22 -14.00
C GLY A 218 -20.46 12.32 -15.07
N PRO A 219 -21.63 12.97 -15.32
CA PRO A 219 -21.80 13.90 -16.42
C PRO A 219 -20.81 15.05 -16.40
N GLY A 220 -20.01 15.16 -17.49
CA GLY A 220 -19.02 16.23 -17.68
C GLY A 220 -17.82 16.22 -16.75
N ARG A 221 -17.63 15.13 -15.99
CA ARG A 221 -16.51 15.02 -15.05
C ARG A 221 -15.28 14.42 -15.69
N THR A 222 -14.13 14.94 -15.25
CA THR A 222 -12.80 14.44 -15.58
C THR A 222 -11.99 14.18 -14.32
N ALA A 223 -10.98 13.33 -14.37
CA ALA A 223 -10.08 13.08 -13.26
C ALA A 223 -8.82 13.94 -13.37
N ARG A 224 -8.31 14.43 -12.25
CA ARG A 224 -6.97 15.05 -12.11
C ARG A 224 -5.93 14.04 -11.70
N ALA A 225 -6.32 13.09 -10.84
CA ALA A 225 -5.45 12.04 -10.30
C ALA A 225 -6.24 10.75 -10.13
N VAL A 226 -5.54 9.63 -10.16
CA VAL A 226 -6.07 8.29 -9.89
C VAL A 226 -5.10 7.55 -8.98
N SER A 227 -5.63 6.75 -8.06
CA SER A 227 -4.87 5.84 -7.20
C SER A 227 -5.51 4.46 -7.23
N ALA A 228 -4.73 3.46 -7.60
CA ALA A 228 -5.11 2.05 -7.65
C ALA A 228 -4.49 1.30 -6.47
N GLY A 229 -5.32 0.70 -5.63
CA GLY A 229 -4.90 -0.10 -4.47
C GLY A 229 -4.98 -1.60 -4.75
N ALA A 230 -5.08 -2.41 -3.68
CA ALA A 230 -5.14 -3.85 -3.86
C ALA A 230 -6.43 -4.33 -4.50
N GLY A 231 -7.58 -3.74 -4.16
CA GLY A 231 -8.88 -4.19 -4.65
C GLY A 231 -9.85 -3.06 -4.98
N HIS A 232 -9.41 -1.81 -4.92
CA HIS A 232 -10.25 -0.64 -5.21
C HIS A 232 -9.41 0.45 -5.86
N THR A 233 -10.08 1.40 -6.46
CA THR A 233 -9.50 2.55 -7.16
C THR A 233 -10.23 3.81 -6.71
N CYS A 234 -9.51 4.91 -6.55
CA CYS A 234 -10.08 6.22 -6.28
C CYS A 234 -9.53 7.27 -7.25
N ALA A 235 -10.34 8.25 -7.60
CA ALA A 235 -9.95 9.39 -8.43
C ALA A 235 -10.33 10.71 -7.76
N VAL A 236 -9.44 11.70 -7.87
CA VAL A 236 -9.75 13.10 -7.61
C VAL A 236 -10.23 13.72 -8.91
N LEU A 237 -11.42 14.31 -8.90
CA LEU A 237 -12.04 14.90 -10.07
C LEU A 237 -11.61 16.35 -10.30
N ASP A 238 -12.03 16.91 -11.41
CA ASP A 238 -11.76 18.30 -11.84
C ASP A 238 -12.22 19.35 -10.83
N ASP A 239 -13.28 19.08 -10.07
CA ASP A 239 -13.79 19.94 -9.01
C ASP A 239 -13.19 19.64 -7.61
N GLY A 240 -12.28 18.68 -7.52
CA GLY A 240 -11.67 18.23 -6.27
C GLY A 240 -12.54 17.27 -5.46
N SER A 241 -13.69 16.84 -5.96
CA SER A 241 -14.44 15.75 -5.35
C SER A 241 -13.73 14.41 -5.58
N VAL A 242 -14.05 13.40 -4.76
CA VAL A 242 -13.44 12.08 -4.82
C VAL A 242 -14.49 11.05 -5.17
N ARG A 243 -14.17 10.17 -6.11
CA ARG A 243 -14.92 8.94 -6.38
C ARG A 243 -14.05 7.73 -6.18
N CYS A 244 -14.59 6.73 -5.49
CA CYS A 244 -13.94 5.45 -5.28
C CYS A 244 -14.83 4.32 -5.78
N TRP A 245 -14.20 3.27 -6.33
CA TRP A 245 -14.88 2.08 -6.85
C TRP A 245 -14.03 0.84 -6.64
N GLY A 246 -14.60 -0.33 -6.82
CA GLY A 246 -14.01 -1.62 -6.54
C GLY A 246 -14.60 -2.26 -5.30
N TYR A 247 -13.82 -3.09 -4.63
CA TYR A 247 -14.22 -3.84 -3.45
C TYR A 247 -14.56 -2.94 -2.27
N GLY A 248 -15.83 -2.92 -1.84
CA GLY A 248 -16.35 -1.98 -0.84
C GLY A 248 -16.20 -2.39 0.63
N ALA A 249 -15.84 -3.65 0.91
CA ALA A 249 -15.77 -4.13 2.29
C ALA A 249 -14.82 -3.29 3.16
N ASN A 250 -15.14 -3.20 4.45
CA ASN A 250 -14.44 -2.40 5.45
C ASN A 250 -14.48 -0.88 5.17
N GLY A 251 -15.45 -0.39 4.40
CA GLY A 251 -15.64 1.05 4.19
C GLY A 251 -14.57 1.74 3.33
N ARG A 252 -13.70 0.99 2.64
CA ARG A 252 -12.56 1.57 1.88
C ARG A 252 -12.97 2.51 0.76
N LEU A 253 -14.22 2.44 0.28
CA LEU A 253 -14.77 3.35 -0.73
C LEU A 253 -15.29 4.65 -0.14
N GLY A 254 -15.55 4.71 1.18
CA GLY A 254 -15.99 5.92 1.87
C GLY A 254 -17.44 6.34 1.63
N HIS A 255 -18.29 5.43 1.12
CA HIS A 255 -19.68 5.72 0.78
C HIS A 255 -20.68 5.45 1.93
N GLY A 256 -20.20 5.16 3.16
CA GLY A 256 -21.06 4.75 4.29
C GLY A 256 -21.73 3.39 4.04
N SER A 257 -21.13 2.54 3.21
CA SER A 257 -21.62 1.21 2.83
C SER A 257 -20.46 0.27 2.55
N PRO A 258 -20.58 -1.03 2.90
CA PRO A 258 -19.59 -2.03 2.56
C PRO A 258 -19.77 -2.63 1.14
N ASN A 259 -20.72 -2.10 0.34
CA ASN A 259 -20.98 -2.60 -1.00
C ASN A 259 -19.84 -2.23 -1.96
N SER A 260 -19.55 -3.12 -2.90
CA SER A 260 -18.69 -2.82 -4.04
C SER A 260 -19.37 -1.81 -4.97
N VAL A 261 -18.60 -1.12 -5.79
CA VAL A 261 -19.04 -0.15 -6.81
C VAL A 261 -18.22 -0.39 -8.07
N GLY A 262 -18.85 -0.34 -9.24
CA GLY A 262 -18.19 -0.54 -10.52
C GLY A 262 -18.26 -1.96 -11.06
N ASP A 263 -18.96 -2.86 -10.37
CA ASP A 263 -19.19 -4.26 -10.76
C ASP A 263 -20.49 -4.44 -11.56
N ASP A 264 -21.56 -3.74 -11.20
CA ASP A 264 -22.82 -3.72 -11.95
C ASP A 264 -23.38 -2.29 -12.17
N GLU A 265 -22.79 -1.28 -11.51
CA GLU A 265 -23.10 0.14 -11.72
C GLU A 265 -21.81 0.96 -11.97
N ALA A 266 -21.98 2.08 -12.65
CA ALA A 266 -20.87 2.99 -12.92
C ALA A 266 -20.51 3.82 -11.69
N PRO A 267 -19.20 4.13 -11.44
CA PRO A 267 -18.78 5.04 -10.36
C PRO A 267 -19.47 6.40 -10.41
N GLY A 268 -19.82 6.88 -11.59
CA GLY A 268 -20.52 8.14 -11.81
C GLY A 268 -21.96 8.19 -11.30
N SER A 269 -22.60 7.04 -11.12
CA SER A 269 -23.97 6.95 -10.60
C SER A 269 -24.06 7.07 -9.07
N ILE A 270 -22.95 6.85 -8.36
CA ILE A 270 -22.88 6.96 -6.91
C ILE A 270 -22.43 8.38 -6.51
N ALA A 271 -22.91 8.88 -5.38
CA ALA A 271 -22.46 10.18 -4.87
C ALA A 271 -20.94 10.19 -4.62
N PRO A 272 -20.26 11.33 -4.77
CA PRO A 272 -18.87 11.47 -4.36
C PRO A 272 -18.67 11.17 -2.86
N VAL A 273 -17.47 10.79 -2.48
CA VAL A 273 -17.08 10.60 -1.07
C VAL A 273 -17.29 11.92 -0.30
N ASP A 274 -18.01 11.86 0.81
CA ASP A 274 -18.22 13.01 1.68
C ASP A 274 -16.94 13.27 2.51
N LEU A 275 -16.23 14.32 2.12
CA LEU A 275 -15.00 14.80 2.79
C LEU A 275 -15.29 15.90 3.81
N GLY A 276 -16.57 16.29 4.00
CA GLY A 276 -16.99 17.39 4.86
C GLY A 276 -17.39 18.65 4.09
N PRO A 277 -18.13 19.55 4.74
CA PRO A 277 -18.69 20.73 4.10
C PRO A 277 -17.65 21.61 3.42
N GLY A 278 -17.76 21.80 2.10
CA GLY A 278 -16.89 22.64 1.30
C GLY A 278 -15.46 22.12 1.14
N ARG A 279 -15.17 20.89 1.53
CA ARG A 279 -13.83 20.30 1.39
C ARG A 279 -13.65 19.60 0.05
N THR A 280 -12.44 19.76 -0.48
CA THR A 280 -11.97 19.09 -1.70
C THR A 280 -10.67 18.37 -1.44
N ALA A 281 -10.37 17.36 -2.24
CA ALA A 281 -9.10 16.64 -2.17
C ALA A 281 -8.09 17.23 -3.16
N THR A 282 -6.85 17.36 -2.72
CA THR A 282 -5.69 17.71 -3.55
C THR A 282 -4.85 16.50 -3.91
N ALA A 283 -4.89 15.44 -3.08
CA ALA A 283 -4.23 14.16 -3.33
C ALA A 283 -5.04 13.01 -2.76
N ILE A 284 -4.89 11.83 -3.34
CA ILE A 284 -5.53 10.59 -2.94
C ILE A 284 -4.53 9.44 -2.97
N THR A 285 -4.63 8.52 -2.03
CA THR A 285 -3.83 7.29 -1.99
C THR A 285 -4.67 6.13 -1.47
N THR A 286 -4.48 4.95 -2.05
CA THR A 286 -5.22 3.73 -1.72
C THR A 286 -4.26 2.62 -1.30
N GLY A 287 -4.52 2.00 -0.15
CA GLY A 287 -3.79 0.83 0.34
C GLY A 287 -4.52 -0.49 0.04
N GLU A 288 -4.28 -1.54 0.87
CA GLU A 288 -5.01 -2.81 0.73
C GLU A 288 -6.49 -2.64 1.08
N ALA A 289 -6.78 -2.01 2.21
CA ALA A 289 -8.13 -1.94 2.75
C ALA A 289 -8.51 -0.55 3.32
N HIS A 290 -7.75 0.48 2.98
CA HIS A 290 -8.00 1.85 3.40
C HIS A 290 -7.61 2.84 2.31
N THR A 291 -8.10 4.05 2.44
CA THR A 291 -7.87 5.18 1.55
C THR A 291 -7.56 6.41 2.38
N CYS A 292 -6.64 7.26 1.93
CA CYS A 292 -6.36 8.54 2.55
C CYS A 292 -6.31 9.65 1.51
N ALA A 293 -6.73 10.85 1.88
CA ALA A 293 -6.67 12.05 1.05
C ALA A 293 -5.99 13.19 1.80
N ILE A 294 -5.27 14.03 1.06
CA ILE A 294 -4.90 15.38 1.51
C ILE A 294 -5.99 16.32 1.00
N LEU A 295 -6.52 17.13 1.90
CA LEU A 295 -7.57 18.08 1.57
C LEU A 295 -7.00 19.46 1.16
N ASP A 296 -7.86 20.35 0.73
CA ASP A 296 -7.57 21.71 0.31
C ASP A 296 -6.89 22.58 1.38
N ASP A 297 -7.08 22.24 2.66
CA ASP A 297 -6.42 22.87 3.81
C ASP A 297 -5.16 22.14 4.28
N ALA A 298 -4.66 21.20 3.48
CA ALA A 298 -3.52 20.34 3.77
C ALA A 298 -3.71 19.39 4.97
N SER A 299 -4.93 19.23 5.48
CA SER A 299 -5.26 18.21 6.46
C SER A 299 -5.37 16.83 5.80
N VAL A 300 -5.19 15.78 6.60
CA VAL A 300 -5.29 14.38 6.16
C VAL A 300 -6.60 13.78 6.62
N ARG A 301 -7.29 13.11 5.71
CA ARG A 301 -8.49 12.32 6.02
C ARG A 301 -8.35 10.92 5.49
N CYS A 302 -8.56 9.92 6.36
CA CYS A 302 -8.44 8.52 6.02
C CYS A 302 -9.74 7.78 6.33
N TRP A 303 -10.03 6.73 5.57
CA TRP A 303 -11.19 5.85 5.77
C TRP A 303 -10.87 4.43 5.32
N GLY A 304 -11.71 3.50 5.68
CA GLY A 304 -11.50 2.08 5.48
C GLY A 304 -11.18 1.35 6.77
N TYR A 305 -10.51 0.23 6.66
CA TYR A 305 -10.12 -0.63 7.76
C TYR A 305 -9.09 0.05 8.68
N ALA A 306 -9.36 0.02 10.00
CA ALA A 306 -8.54 0.69 11.02
C ALA A 306 -7.81 -0.25 12.00
N GLY A 307 -8.01 -1.56 11.91
CA GLY A 307 -7.58 -2.52 12.95
C GLY A 307 -6.08 -2.64 13.19
N GLN A 308 -5.24 -1.78 12.60
CA GLN A 308 -3.80 -1.65 12.85
C GLN A 308 -3.41 -0.19 13.12
N GLY A 309 -4.38 0.73 13.22
CA GLY A 309 -4.14 2.16 13.37
C GLY A 309 -3.85 2.91 12.06
N GLN A 310 -3.98 2.27 10.91
CA GLN A 310 -3.59 2.85 9.61
C GLN A 310 -4.39 4.09 9.18
N LEU A 311 -5.52 4.40 9.84
CA LEU A 311 -6.26 5.63 9.63
C LEU A 311 -5.70 6.82 10.43
N GLY A 312 -4.94 6.57 11.52
CA GLY A 312 -4.27 7.61 12.29
C GLY A 312 -5.15 8.38 13.28
N TYR A 313 -6.30 7.85 13.67
CA TYR A 313 -7.24 8.53 14.57
C TYR A 313 -7.05 8.18 16.05
N GLY A 314 -6.02 7.40 16.44
CA GLY A 314 -5.88 6.86 17.80
C GLY A 314 -6.99 5.86 18.13
N SER A 315 -7.51 5.16 17.13
CA SER A 315 -8.64 4.23 17.24
C SER A 315 -8.54 3.13 16.19
N GLU A 316 -8.97 1.93 16.52
CA GLU A 316 -9.15 0.81 15.59
C GLU A 316 -10.55 0.77 14.94
N GLN A 317 -11.32 1.86 15.05
CA GLN A 317 -12.66 1.95 14.46
C GLN A 317 -12.56 2.13 12.94
N THR A 318 -13.16 1.22 12.18
CA THR A 318 -13.36 1.34 10.73
C THR A 318 -14.22 2.56 10.43
N ILE A 319 -13.87 3.32 9.39
CA ILE A 319 -14.59 4.51 8.92
C ILE A 319 -15.02 4.29 7.48
N GLY A 320 -16.24 4.70 7.11
CA GLY A 320 -16.73 4.63 5.74
C GLY A 320 -17.57 3.39 5.41
N ASP A 321 -17.82 2.51 6.40
CA ASP A 321 -18.67 1.32 6.24
C ASP A 321 -20.14 1.55 6.64
N ASN A 322 -20.41 2.47 7.54
CA ASN A 322 -21.76 2.87 7.97
C ASN A 322 -21.87 4.38 8.25
N GLU A 323 -20.79 5.12 8.13
CA GLU A 323 -20.72 6.57 8.24
C GLU A 323 -19.79 7.14 7.14
N SER A 324 -19.85 8.45 6.92
CA SER A 324 -18.98 9.11 5.95
C SER A 324 -17.60 9.44 6.55
N PRO A 325 -16.54 9.54 5.73
CA PRO A 325 -15.23 10.02 6.16
C PRO A 325 -15.26 11.38 6.85
N ALA A 326 -16.22 12.24 6.52
CA ALA A 326 -16.41 13.54 7.14
C ALA A 326 -16.62 13.46 8.65
N SER A 327 -17.27 12.41 9.14
CA SER A 327 -17.62 12.24 10.56
C SER A 327 -16.41 12.06 11.48
N ALA A 328 -15.30 11.53 10.96
CA ALA A 328 -14.09 11.28 11.75
C ALA A 328 -13.22 12.53 11.96
N GLY A 329 -13.44 13.60 11.20
CA GLY A 329 -12.54 14.75 11.20
C GLY A 329 -11.17 14.46 10.55
N PRO A 330 -10.19 15.37 10.68
CA PRO A 330 -8.83 15.14 10.19
C PRO A 330 -8.03 14.23 11.14
N ALA A 331 -7.14 13.41 10.58
CA ALA A 331 -6.13 12.70 11.35
C ALA A 331 -5.05 13.69 11.81
N ASP A 332 -4.67 13.63 13.08
CA ASP A 332 -3.59 14.48 13.60
C ASP A 332 -2.23 13.89 13.25
N VAL A 333 -1.66 14.39 12.15
CA VAL A 333 -0.34 13.99 11.66
C VAL A 333 0.78 14.95 12.08
N GLY A 334 0.46 16.01 12.86
CA GLY A 334 1.44 16.95 13.42
C GLY A 334 1.80 18.12 12.51
N GLY A 335 1.07 18.36 11.42
CA GLY A 335 1.28 19.49 10.52
C GLY A 335 0.59 19.34 9.18
N ALA A 336 0.76 20.33 8.31
CA ALA A 336 0.24 20.33 6.96
C ALA A 336 0.94 19.23 6.12
N ALA A 337 0.17 18.33 5.52
CA ALA A 337 0.68 17.29 4.65
C ALA A 337 0.84 17.82 3.21
N VAL A 338 1.96 17.50 2.57
CA VAL A 338 2.25 17.83 1.17
C VAL A 338 2.34 16.60 0.26
N ALA A 339 2.58 15.42 0.83
CA ALA A 339 2.50 14.16 0.13
C ALA A 339 2.01 13.06 1.09
N ILE A 340 1.33 12.07 0.56
CA ILE A 340 0.80 10.93 1.32
C ILE A 340 0.87 9.67 0.49
N SER A 341 1.19 8.53 1.13
CA SER A 341 1.21 7.22 0.51
C SER A 341 0.72 6.16 1.48
N ALA A 342 -0.21 5.33 1.03
CA ALA A 342 -0.77 4.22 1.76
C ALA A 342 -0.16 2.91 1.28
N GLY A 343 0.44 2.16 2.20
CA GLY A 343 0.78 0.76 2.00
C GLY A 343 -0.40 -0.16 2.30
N ASP A 344 -0.15 -1.49 2.40
CA ASP A 344 -1.23 -2.44 2.70
C ASP A 344 -1.89 -2.17 4.06
N VAL A 345 -1.09 -1.88 5.09
CA VAL A 345 -1.54 -1.82 6.49
C VAL A 345 -0.95 -0.65 7.29
N HIS A 346 -0.38 0.31 6.59
CA HIS A 346 0.19 1.53 7.18
C HIS A 346 0.08 2.68 6.20
N THR A 347 0.31 3.88 6.67
CA THR A 347 0.28 5.12 5.88
C THR A 347 1.48 5.97 6.25
N CYS A 348 2.07 6.65 5.29
CA CYS A 348 3.13 7.62 5.49
C CYS A 348 2.78 8.96 4.84
N ALA A 349 3.13 10.07 5.47
CA ALA A 349 2.97 11.41 4.92
C ALA A 349 4.28 12.20 5.02
N VAL A 350 4.51 13.06 4.04
CA VAL A 350 5.52 14.13 4.10
C VAL A 350 4.80 15.40 4.53
N LEU A 351 5.30 16.05 5.56
CA LEU A 351 4.81 17.33 6.04
C LEU A 351 5.49 18.50 5.33
N ALA A 352 4.95 19.70 5.44
CA ALA A 352 5.45 20.90 4.77
C ALA A 352 6.92 21.23 5.08
N GLY A 353 7.43 20.78 6.26
CA GLY A 353 8.86 20.88 6.63
C GLY A 353 9.74 19.78 6.02
N GLY A 354 9.18 18.85 5.27
CA GLY A 354 9.90 17.68 4.73
C GLY A 354 10.10 16.55 5.73
N GLU A 355 9.48 16.63 6.91
CA GLU A 355 9.42 15.53 7.88
C GLU A 355 8.53 14.42 7.34
N VAL A 356 8.92 13.17 7.58
CA VAL A 356 8.10 11.99 7.28
C VAL A 356 7.52 11.43 8.56
N ARG A 357 6.22 11.20 8.55
CA ARG A 357 5.52 10.46 9.60
C ARG A 357 4.80 9.27 9.02
N CYS A 358 4.99 8.10 9.66
CA CYS A 358 4.32 6.87 9.29
C CYS A 358 3.50 6.34 10.47
N TRP A 359 2.34 5.80 10.19
CA TRP A 359 1.43 5.23 11.19
C TRP A 359 0.73 3.98 10.65
N GLY A 360 0.15 3.20 11.54
CA GLY A 360 -0.42 1.89 11.24
C GLY A 360 0.44 0.78 11.81
N TYR A 361 0.58 -0.29 11.06
CA TYR A 361 1.29 -1.50 11.44
C TYR A 361 2.81 -1.31 11.46
N ALA A 362 3.43 -1.47 12.65
CA ALA A 362 4.86 -1.17 12.86
C ALA A 362 5.82 -2.31 12.56
N ARG A 363 5.30 -3.51 12.27
CA ARG A 363 6.18 -4.67 12.15
C ARG A 363 7.14 -4.54 10.96
N TYR A 364 8.29 -5.16 11.07
CA TYR A 364 9.37 -5.13 10.07
C TYR A 364 9.97 -3.73 9.86
N GLY A 365 9.89 -2.85 10.86
CA GLY A 365 10.43 -1.50 10.74
C GLY A 365 9.62 -0.58 9.80
N LEU A 366 8.37 -0.93 9.47
CA LEU A 366 7.56 -0.17 8.50
C LEU A 366 7.35 1.30 8.88
N LEU A 367 7.29 1.61 10.17
CA LEU A 367 7.11 3.00 10.58
C LEU A 367 8.42 3.80 10.62
N GLY A 368 9.58 3.13 10.53
CA GLY A 368 10.89 3.79 10.50
C GLY A 368 11.27 4.57 11.77
N ASN A 369 10.52 4.41 12.85
CA ASN A 369 10.66 5.15 14.10
C ASN A 369 11.41 4.38 15.20
N GLY A 370 12.06 3.26 14.85
CA GLY A 370 12.80 2.43 15.80
C GLY A 370 11.90 1.64 16.76
N SER A 371 10.60 1.53 16.49
CA SER A 371 9.63 0.86 17.35
C SER A 371 8.88 -0.26 16.62
N ALA A 372 8.54 -1.29 17.36
CA ALA A 372 7.66 -2.36 16.87
C ALA A 372 6.19 -2.19 17.31
N ASN A 373 5.84 -1.06 17.91
CA ASN A 373 4.48 -0.75 18.32
C ASN A 373 3.74 -0.05 17.17
N ASN A 374 2.50 -0.44 16.94
CA ASN A 374 1.62 0.26 16.01
C ASN A 374 1.44 1.71 16.46
N VAL A 375 1.13 2.59 15.53
CA VAL A 375 0.82 4.01 15.77
C VAL A 375 -0.52 4.30 15.11
N GLY A 376 -1.37 5.10 15.76
CA GLY A 376 -2.67 5.46 15.24
C GLY A 376 -3.82 4.54 15.68
N ASP A 377 -3.52 3.51 16.49
CA ASP A 377 -4.50 2.62 17.11
C ASP A 377 -4.96 3.09 18.50
N THR A 378 -4.07 3.70 19.27
CA THR A 378 -4.35 4.27 20.60
C THR A 378 -3.83 5.68 20.78
N GLU A 379 -2.96 6.15 19.91
CA GLU A 379 -2.38 7.50 19.90
C GLU A 379 -2.36 8.08 18.48
N ALA A 380 -2.33 9.40 18.39
CA ALA A 380 -2.22 10.09 17.10
C ALA A 380 -0.80 10.01 16.52
N PRO A 381 -0.63 9.98 15.20
CA PRO A 381 0.69 10.05 14.54
C PRO A 381 1.55 11.23 14.99
N ALA A 382 0.95 12.37 15.30
CA ALA A 382 1.64 13.57 15.78
C ALA A 382 2.41 13.36 17.09
N SER A 383 1.96 12.42 17.93
CA SER A 383 2.57 12.14 19.25
C SER A 383 3.86 11.31 19.16
N THR A 384 4.17 10.77 17.99
CA THR A 384 5.35 9.92 17.78
C THR A 384 6.45 10.67 17.03
N PRO A 385 7.74 10.28 17.18
CA PRO A 385 8.82 10.88 16.42
C PRO A 385 8.63 10.72 14.91
N ALA A 386 9.08 11.73 14.15
CA ALA A 386 9.24 11.61 12.71
C ALA A 386 10.30 10.57 12.36
N VAL A 387 10.24 10.05 11.14
CA VAL A 387 11.25 9.13 10.60
C VAL A 387 12.58 9.88 10.49
N ASP A 388 13.63 9.36 11.11
CA ASP A 388 14.96 9.90 10.95
C ASP A 388 15.52 9.53 9.56
N LEU A 389 15.64 10.52 8.69
CA LEU A 389 16.18 10.39 7.33
C LEU A 389 17.67 10.74 7.25
N GLY A 390 18.32 11.02 8.38
CA GLY A 390 19.71 11.46 8.49
C GLY A 390 19.85 12.96 8.70
N ALA A 391 20.98 13.38 9.26
CA ALA A 391 21.19 14.75 9.69
C ALA A 391 20.98 15.77 8.55
N GLY A 392 20.08 16.74 8.79
CA GLY A 392 19.76 17.81 7.86
C GLY A 392 19.09 17.36 6.57
N ARG A 393 18.49 16.18 6.52
CA ARG A 393 17.73 15.69 5.36
C ARG A 393 16.23 15.85 5.56
N SER A 394 15.56 16.21 4.48
CA SER A 394 14.12 16.27 4.36
C SER A 394 13.66 15.42 3.18
N ALA A 395 12.43 14.93 3.25
CA ALA A 395 11.82 14.19 2.14
C ALA A 395 11.10 15.15 1.18
N THR A 396 11.18 14.83 -0.10
CA THR A 396 10.42 15.49 -1.17
C THR A 396 9.34 14.59 -1.74
N ALA A 397 9.46 13.27 -1.56
CA ALA A 397 8.45 12.28 -1.90
C ALA A 397 8.52 11.08 -0.96
N ILE A 398 7.41 10.37 -0.87
CA ILE A 398 7.25 9.12 -0.11
C ILE A 398 6.43 8.14 -0.95
N SER A 399 6.85 6.88 -0.97
CA SER A 399 6.03 5.77 -1.44
C SER A 399 6.07 4.65 -0.42
N ALA A 400 4.88 4.16 -0.04
CA ALA A 400 4.66 3.13 0.96
C ALA A 400 4.06 1.89 0.30
N ALA A 401 4.63 0.73 0.59
CA ALA A 401 4.23 -0.54 0.04
C ALA A 401 3.72 -1.52 1.12
N SER A 402 3.53 -2.76 0.73
CA SER A 402 3.11 -3.84 1.64
C SER A 402 4.09 -4.05 2.81
N LEU A 403 5.40 -4.03 2.54
CA LEU A 403 6.43 -4.43 3.50
C LEU A 403 7.62 -3.47 3.61
N HIS A 404 7.68 -2.41 2.83
CA HIS A 404 8.75 -1.42 2.86
C HIS A 404 8.27 -0.07 2.35
N ASN A 405 9.05 0.94 2.58
CA ASN A 405 8.83 2.31 2.11
C ASN A 405 10.12 2.86 1.52
N CYS A 406 9.99 3.81 0.62
CA CYS A 406 11.10 4.60 0.14
C CYS A 406 10.75 6.08 0.11
N ALA A 407 11.68 6.94 0.51
CA ALA A 407 11.57 8.39 0.41
C ALA A 407 12.66 8.93 -0.53
N ARG A 408 12.27 9.89 -1.37
CA ARG A 408 13.22 10.73 -2.10
C ARG A 408 13.56 11.93 -1.23
N LEU A 409 14.83 12.20 -1.08
CA LEU A 409 15.33 13.27 -0.23
C LEU A 409 15.53 14.58 -1.03
N ASP A 410 15.70 15.67 -0.30
CA ASP A 410 15.99 17.02 -0.81
C ASP A 410 17.20 17.11 -1.76
N ASN A 411 18.16 16.21 -1.59
CA ASN A 411 19.35 16.11 -2.45
C ASN A 411 19.20 15.08 -3.60
N GLY A 412 18.00 14.56 -3.84
CA GLY A 412 17.70 13.57 -4.87
C GLY A 412 18.03 12.12 -4.50
N ALA A 413 18.69 11.87 -3.38
CA ALA A 413 18.98 10.51 -2.92
C ALA A 413 17.69 9.79 -2.51
N VAL A 414 17.71 8.45 -2.57
CA VAL A 414 16.60 7.59 -2.14
C VAL A 414 17.01 6.81 -0.91
N ARG A 415 16.14 6.78 0.10
CA ARG A 415 16.27 5.92 1.29
C ARG A 415 15.06 5.03 1.42
N CYS A 416 15.32 3.75 1.68
CA CYS A 416 14.28 2.76 1.87
C CYS A 416 14.40 2.11 3.24
N TRP A 417 13.27 1.76 3.84
CA TRP A 417 13.18 1.08 5.13
C TRP A 417 11.99 0.11 5.17
N GLY A 418 11.99 -0.76 6.14
CA GLY A 418 11.04 -1.84 6.27
C GLY A 418 11.70 -3.20 6.10
N TYR A 419 11.01 -4.15 5.54
CA TYR A 419 11.51 -5.51 5.31
C TYR A 419 12.47 -5.58 4.11
N GLY A 420 13.74 -5.89 4.34
CA GLY A 420 14.77 -5.91 3.31
C GLY A 420 14.85 -7.18 2.45
N GLY A 421 14.16 -8.25 2.84
CA GLY A 421 14.31 -9.54 2.15
C GLY A 421 13.95 -9.49 0.66
N GLY A 422 14.85 -10.01 -0.18
CA GLY A 422 14.71 -9.99 -1.64
C GLY A 422 15.13 -8.66 -2.25
N GLY A 423 16.07 -7.95 -1.65
CA GLY A 423 16.73 -6.78 -2.22
C GLY A 423 15.88 -5.51 -2.31
N ARG A 424 14.64 -5.49 -1.79
CA ARG A 424 13.67 -4.40 -2.01
C ARG A 424 14.08 -3.05 -1.43
N LEU A 425 15.02 -3.04 -0.46
CA LEU A 425 15.59 -1.79 0.07
C LEU A 425 16.76 -1.26 -0.78
N GLY A 426 17.30 -2.04 -1.71
CA GLY A 426 18.38 -1.63 -2.59
C GLY A 426 19.71 -1.30 -1.89
N ASN A 427 19.89 -1.76 -0.66
CA ASN A 427 21.02 -1.42 0.20
C ASN A 427 22.03 -2.57 0.35
N CYS A 428 22.05 -3.51 -0.58
CA CYS A 428 22.90 -4.71 -0.57
C CYS A 428 22.66 -5.60 0.65
N SER A 429 21.45 -5.63 1.18
CA SER A 429 21.14 -6.38 2.39
C SER A 429 19.69 -6.81 2.43
N ASP A 430 19.44 -8.01 2.95
CA ASP A 430 18.09 -8.46 3.29
C ASP A 430 17.70 -8.12 4.73
N ALA A 431 18.46 -7.28 5.43
CA ALA A 431 18.14 -6.86 6.79
C ALA A 431 16.86 -6.00 6.81
N ILE A 432 16.15 -6.04 7.92
CA ILE A 432 15.09 -5.09 8.21
C ILE A 432 15.78 -3.77 8.57
N VAL A 433 15.21 -2.64 8.18
CA VAL A 433 15.63 -1.28 8.54
C VAL A 433 14.45 -0.55 9.15
N GLY A 434 14.65 0.15 10.27
CA GLY A 434 13.63 0.94 10.94
C GLY A 434 12.95 0.28 12.14
N ASP A 435 13.41 -0.91 12.57
CA ASP A 435 12.90 -1.60 13.76
C ASP A 435 13.76 -1.39 15.01
N ASP A 436 15.06 -1.31 14.89
CA ASP A 436 16.01 -1.02 15.96
C ASP A 436 17.11 -0.02 15.54
N GLU A 437 17.24 0.28 14.25
CA GLU A 437 18.08 1.34 13.69
C GLU A 437 17.24 2.33 12.88
N SER A 438 17.69 3.57 12.76
CA SER A 438 16.99 4.58 11.94
C SER A 438 17.30 4.41 10.46
N PRO A 439 16.37 4.71 9.55
CA PRO A 439 16.65 4.79 8.13
C PRO A 439 17.82 5.74 7.80
N GLY A 440 18.00 6.81 8.58
CA GLY A 440 19.07 7.77 8.44
C GLY A 440 20.47 7.22 8.70
N SER A 441 20.60 6.14 9.46
CA SER A 441 21.87 5.48 9.76
C SER A 441 22.40 4.60 8.62
N ILE A 442 21.54 4.22 7.67
CA ILE A 442 21.88 3.37 6.53
C ILE A 442 22.22 4.25 5.32
N ALA A 443 23.16 3.80 4.48
CA ALA A 443 23.48 4.50 3.25
C ALA A 443 22.28 4.60 2.30
N PRO A 444 22.12 5.70 1.54
CA PRO A 444 21.10 5.78 0.49
C PRO A 444 21.27 4.69 -0.57
N VAL A 445 20.17 4.38 -1.27
CA VAL A 445 20.17 3.47 -2.42
C VAL A 445 21.10 4.01 -3.50
N GLN A 446 22.04 3.17 -3.98
CA GLN A 446 22.95 3.54 -5.05
C GLN A 446 22.27 3.37 -6.42
N LEU A 447 21.87 4.49 -7.01
CA LEU A 447 21.13 4.50 -8.29
C LEU A 447 22.01 4.88 -9.49
N ASP A 448 23.07 5.74 -9.30
CA ASP A 448 23.75 6.43 -10.42
C ASP A 448 25.22 6.05 -10.62
N ALA A 449 25.83 5.24 -9.76
CA ALA A 449 27.26 4.89 -9.87
C ALA A 449 27.45 3.45 -10.38
N PRO A 450 27.57 3.21 -11.69
CA PRO A 450 27.92 1.90 -12.21
C PRO A 450 29.33 1.53 -11.72
N GLY A 451 29.47 0.36 -11.08
CA GLY A 451 30.73 -0.17 -10.59
C GLY A 451 31.01 0.04 -9.08
N ALA A 452 30.18 0.77 -8.36
CA ALA A 452 30.21 0.72 -6.92
C ALA A 452 29.60 -0.62 -6.46
N GLY A 453 30.42 -1.62 -6.24
CA GLY A 453 30.01 -2.85 -5.55
C GLY A 453 29.40 -2.52 -4.19
N CYS A 454 28.70 -3.47 -3.62
CA CYS A 454 28.17 -3.32 -2.25
C CYS A 454 29.29 -2.90 -1.31
N PRO A 455 29.08 -1.88 -0.46
CA PRO A 455 30.05 -1.54 0.58
C PRO A 455 30.39 -2.79 1.36
N ALA A 456 31.71 -3.09 1.52
CA ALA A 456 32.11 -4.19 2.36
C ALA A 456 31.40 -4.07 3.72
N ALA A 457 30.67 -5.11 4.12
CA ALA A 457 29.90 -5.09 5.36
C ALA A 457 30.79 -4.56 6.49
N ARG A 458 30.45 -3.40 7.06
CA ARG A 458 31.13 -2.90 8.25
C ARG A 458 30.98 -3.98 9.33
N PRO A 459 32.07 -4.47 9.91
CA PRO A 459 31.95 -5.38 11.04
C PRO A 459 31.25 -4.62 12.17
N SER A 460 30.05 -5.07 12.52
CA SER A 460 29.36 -4.58 13.71
C SER A 460 30.22 -4.87 14.93
N PRO A 461 30.51 -3.89 15.78
CA PRO A 461 31.22 -4.16 17.02
C PRO A 461 30.28 -5.00 17.92
N ALA A 462 30.76 -6.19 18.30
CA ALA A 462 30.20 -7.09 19.29
C ALA A 462 28.88 -7.83 18.94
N ALA A 463 28.91 -8.70 17.92
CA ALA A 463 27.95 -9.80 17.83
C ALA A 463 28.64 -11.10 17.37
N GLY A 464 29.73 -11.44 18.00
CA GLY A 464 30.38 -12.73 17.85
C GLY A 464 29.43 -13.87 18.25
N ASN A 465 29.30 -14.88 17.41
CA ASN A 465 28.57 -16.15 17.58
C ASN A 465 27.03 -16.13 17.46
N ALA A 466 26.31 -15.09 17.89
CA ALA A 466 24.84 -15.06 17.75
C ALA A 466 24.41 -14.66 16.33
N ALA A 467 25.11 -13.71 15.69
CA ALA A 467 24.84 -13.26 14.32
C ALA A 467 25.17 -14.34 13.28
N ALA A 468 26.28 -15.05 13.44
CA ALA A 468 26.64 -16.18 12.56
C ALA A 468 25.62 -17.35 12.66
N ALA A 469 25.08 -17.60 13.85
CA ALA A 469 24.02 -18.59 14.04
C ALA A 469 22.69 -18.12 13.46
N ARG A 470 22.39 -16.81 13.51
CA ARG A 470 21.20 -16.17 12.91
C ARG A 470 21.31 -16.18 11.37
N ALA A 471 22.47 -15.84 10.80
CA ALA A 471 22.74 -15.88 9.35
C ALA A 471 22.64 -17.30 8.77
N ARG A 472 23.18 -18.32 9.45
CA ARG A 472 23.03 -19.72 9.03
C ARG A 472 21.59 -20.22 9.12
N ARG A 473 20.78 -19.70 10.05
CA ARG A 473 19.34 -20.01 10.15
C ARG A 473 18.52 -19.35 9.04
N LEU A 474 18.84 -18.09 8.72
CA LEU A 474 18.20 -17.32 7.63
C LEU A 474 18.53 -17.94 6.25
N SER A 475 19.77 -18.37 6.01
CA SER A 475 20.15 -19.03 4.75
C SER A 475 19.46 -20.38 4.55
N ALA A 476 19.24 -21.15 5.62
CA ALA A 476 18.50 -22.41 5.56
C ALA A 476 16.99 -22.19 5.31
N GLU A 477 16.43 -21.11 5.83
CA GLU A 477 15.03 -20.73 5.61
C GLU A 477 14.82 -20.15 4.21
N ARG A 478 15.78 -19.37 3.68
CA ARG A 478 15.85 -18.92 2.28
C ARG A 478 15.85 -20.09 1.29
N LEU A 479 16.70 -21.10 1.53
CA LEU A 479 16.77 -22.28 0.66
C LEU A 479 15.45 -23.05 0.65
N ARG A 480 14.73 -23.06 1.77
CA ARG A 480 13.41 -23.67 1.92
C ARG A 480 12.33 -22.89 1.18
N LEU A 481 12.32 -21.55 1.28
CA LEU A 481 11.39 -20.67 0.56
C LEU A 481 11.61 -20.73 -0.96
N ARG A 482 12.87 -20.71 -1.42
CA ARG A 482 13.20 -20.90 -2.85
C ARG A 482 12.74 -22.28 -3.36
N ARG A 483 12.90 -23.36 -2.58
CA ARG A 483 12.39 -24.70 -2.95
C ARG A 483 10.88 -24.77 -2.97
N TRP A 484 10.21 -24.10 -2.04
CA TRP A 484 8.75 -24.00 -2.00
C TRP A 484 8.21 -23.18 -3.18
N SER A 485 8.79 -22.03 -3.46
CA SER A 485 8.44 -21.15 -4.58
C SER A 485 8.59 -21.88 -5.93
N ARG A 486 9.74 -22.53 -6.19
CA ARG A 486 9.95 -23.37 -7.38
C ARG A 486 8.94 -24.52 -7.46
N CYS A 487 8.63 -25.17 -6.33
CA CYS A 487 7.60 -26.21 -6.30
C CYS A 487 6.23 -25.64 -6.67
N MET A 488 5.87 -24.46 -6.17
CA MET A 488 4.60 -23.80 -6.47
C MET A 488 4.47 -23.47 -7.96
N THR A 489 5.47 -22.85 -8.56
CA THR A 489 5.48 -22.47 -9.98
C THR A 489 5.30 -23.70 -10.88
N VAL A 490 6.04 -24.77 -10.62
CA VAL A 490 5.94 -26.03 -11.41
C VAL A 490 4.62 -26.75 -11.18
N ALA A 491 4.14 -26.81 -9.94
CA ALA A 491 2.92 -27.54 -9.61
C ALA A 491 1.66 -26.76 -10.03
N GLN A 492 1.68 -25.43 -10.03
CA GLN A 492 0.56 -24.60 -10.45
C GLN A 492 0.25 -24.77 -11.94
N ARG A 493 1.29 -24.85 -12.80
CA ARG A 493 1.16 -25.14 -14.24
C ARG A 493 0.59 -26.54 -14.53
N ARG A 494 0.74 -27.50 -13.61
CA ARG A 494 0.32 -28.90 -13.81
C ARG A 494 -1.02 -29.28 -13.16
N VAL A 495 -1.39 -28.70 -12.02
CA VAL A 495 -2.51 -29.19 -11.19
C VAL A 495 -3.39 -28.10 -10.58
N GLY A 496 -3.18 -26.85 -10.93
CA GLY A 496 -3.92 -25.68 -10.43
C GLY A 496 -3.53 -25.25 -9.00
N LEU A 497 -3.82 -24.01 -8.65
CA LEU A 497 -3.32 -23.31 -7.46
C LEU A 497 -3.63 -24.01 -6.12
N ARG A 498 -4.86 -24.50 -5.94
CA ARG A 498 -5.26 -25.18 -4.68
C ARG A 498 -4.50 -26.49 -4.47
N ARG A 499 -4.32 -27.28 -5.53
CA ARG A 499 -3.63 -28.57 -5.48
C ARG A 499 -2.11 -28.40 -5.42
N ALA A 500 -1.56 -27.38 -6.06
CA ALA A 500 -0.16 -26.99 -5.96
C ALA A 500 0.23 -26.59 -4.53
N ARG A 501 -0.56 -25.75 -3.87
CA ARG A 501 -0.37 -25.41 -2.44
C ARG A 501 -0.37 -26.64 -1.55
N GLN A 502 -1.26 -27.61 -1.82
CA GLN A 502 -1.34 -28.85 -1.04
C GLN A 502 -0.10 -29.71 -1.22
N VAL A 503 0.36 -29.92 -2.46
CA VAL A 503 1.52 -30.77 -2.80
C VAL A 503 2.82 -30.15 -2.28
N CYS A 504 3.03 -28.84 -2.50
CA CYS A 504 4.27 -28.17 -2.10
C CYS A 504 4.38 -28.00 -0.58
N SER A 505 3.27 -27.76 0.11
CA SER A 505 3.24 -27.73 1.57
C SER A 505 3.49 -29.13 2.18
N GLN A 506 3.12 -30.22 1.49
CA GLN A 506 3.47 -31.58 1.94
C GLN A 506 4.96 -31.89 1.83
N ARG A 507 5.62 -31.40 0.75
CA ARG A 507 7.06 -31.65 0.50
C ARG A 507 7.99 -30.77 1.34
N HIS A 508 7.61 -29.54 1.64
CA HIS A 508 8.50 -28.53 2.23
C HIS A 508 8.01 -27.96 3.57
N GLY A 509 6.77 -28.26 4.00
CA GLY A 509 6.24 -27.88 5.31
C GLY A 509 6.71 -28.84 6.42
N ARG A 510 7.18 -28.30 7.56
CA ARG A 510 7.41 -29.10 8.76
C ARG A 510 6.18 -29.07 9.65
N THR A 511 5.97 -30.13 10.41
CA THR A 511 4.88 -30.19 11.38
C THR A 511 5.22 -29.29 12.57
N PRO A 512 4.34 -28.36 13.00
CA PRO A 512 4.56 -27.58 14.21
C PRO A 512 4.78 -28.44 15.43
N GLY A 513 5.54 -27.94 16.38
CA GLY A 513 5.73 -28.59 17.65
C GLY A 513 4.41 -28.78 18.41
N ARG A 514 4.35 -29.78 19.26
CA ARG A 514 3.21 -30.00 20.15
C ARG A 514 3.17 -28.89 21.21
N VAL A 515 2.00 -28.34 21.50
CA VAL A 515 1.86 -27.39 22.62
C VAL A 515 2.35 -28.05 23.93
N LEU A 516 3.11 -27.29 24.72
CA LEU A 516 3.70 -27.76 25.98
C LEU A 516 2.88 -27.24 27.16
N LYS A 517 3.01 -27.91 28.32
CA LYS A 517 2.42 -27.49 29.60
C LYS A 517 0.92 -27.15 29.50
N LEU A 518 0.14 -27.87 28.65
CA LEU A 518 -1.30 -27.65 28.56
C LEU A 518 -1.97 -27.97 29.89
N ARG A 519 -2.63 -26.98 30.48
CA ARG A 519 -3.40 -27.06 31.72
C ARG A 519 -4.79 -26.45 31.51
N ALA A 520 -5.76 -26.90 32.25
CA ALA A 520 -7.10 -26.33 32.31
C ALA A 520 -7.56 -26.24 33.76
N ARG A 521 -8.12 -25.11 34.14
CA ARG A 521 -8.65 -24.88 35.50
C ARG A 521 -10.03 -24.23 35.43
N ALA A 522 -10.98 -24.72 36.20
CA ALA A 522 -12.25 -24.04 36.37
C ALA A 522 -12.04 -22.69 37.08
N ARG A 523 -12.46 -21.61 36.46
CA ARG A 523 -12.40 -20.26 37.02
C ARG A 523 -13.68 -19.93 37.78
N SER A 524 -14.81 -20.36 37.25
CA SER A 524 -16.13 -20.16 37.85
C SER A 524 -17.06 -21.34 37.47
N ARG A 525 -18.34 -21.23 37.85
CA ARG A 525 -19.40 -22.16 37.43
C ARG A 525 -19.58 -22.25 35.92
N THR A 526 -19.26 -21.17 35.18
CA THR A 526 -19.51 -21.03 33.75
C THR A 526 -18.25 -20.70 32.93
N ALA A 527 -17.06 -20.77 33.56
CA ALA A 527 -15.81 -20.41 32.87
C ALA A 527 -14.64 -21.33 33.21
N ILE A 528 -13.78 -21.58 32.24
CA ILE A 528 -12.53 -22.34 32.32
C ILE A 528 -11.39 -21.50 31.78
N VAL A 529 -10.22 -21.58 32.39
CA VAL A 529 -8.97 -21.02 31.83
C VAL A 529 -8.14 -22.15 31.28
N LEU A 530 -7.81 -22.07 30.00
CA LEU A 530 -6.82 -22.92 29.33
C LEU A 530 -5.48 -22.21 29.32
N THR A 531 -4.42 -22.86 29.77
CA THR A 531 -3.05 -22.35 29.67
C THR A 531 -2.13 -23.35 29.00
N PHE A 532 -1.25 -22.87 28.13
CA PHE A 532 -0.25 -23.71 27.47
C PHE A 532 0.95 -22.86 27.03
N SER A 533 2.06 -23.51 26.68
CA SER A 533 3.23 -22.80 26.15
C SER A 533 3.33 -22.97 24.65
N ALA A 534 3.69 -21.88 23.97
CA ALA A 534 3.85 -21.81 22.52
C ALA A 534 4.99 -22.73 22.04
N PRO A 535 4.76 -23.64 21.08
CA PRO A 535 5.82 -24.39 20.42
C PRO A 535 6.40 -23.57 19.25
N GLY A 536 7.56 -23.98 18.73
CA GLY A 536 8.03 -23.51 17.43
C GLY A 536 7.18 -24.03 16.28
N THR A 537 7.13 -23.27 15.18
CA THR A 537 6.42 -23.68 13.96
C THR A 537 7.07 -24.87 13.26
N ASP A 538 8.35 -25.10 13.50
CA ASP A 538 9.15 -26.22 12.98
C ASP A 538 9.58 -27.20 14.09
N GLY A 539 8.65 -27.65 14.92
CA GLY A 539 8.93 -28.53 16.05
C GLY A 539 9.42 -27.75 17.28
N ARG A 540 10.68 -27.95 17.70
CA ARG A 540 11.31 -27.21 18.82
C ARG A 540 12.12 -26.00 18.36
N ARG A 541 12.14 -25.71 17.06
CA ARG A 541 12.92 -24.64 16.43
C ARG A 541 12.00 -23.78 15.56
N GLY A 542 12.51 -22.66 15.02
CA GLY A 542 11.75 -21.70 14.22
C GLY A 542 11.00 -20.67 15.08
N PRO A 543 10.26 -19.74 14.48
CA PRO A 543 9.47 -18.76 15.21
C PRO A 543 8.35 -19.43 16.02
N ALA A 544 7.90 -18.78 17.10
CA ALA A 544 6.79 -19.28 17.90
C ALA A 544 5.48 -19.33 17.10
N ALA A 545 4.68 -20.37 17.31
CA ALA A 545 3.37 -20.47 16.68
C ALA A 545 2.42 -19.42 17.27
N ARG A 546 1.72 -18.66 16.44
CA ARG A 546 0.79 -17.60 16.82
C ARG A 546 -0.67 -18.01 16.66
N ARG A 547 -0.96 -18.98 15.79
CA ARG A 547 -2.30 -19.46 15.48
C ARG A 547 -2.50 -20.87 16.02
N TYR A 548 -3.66 -21.12 16.65
CA TYR A 548 -3.97 -22.38 17.33
C TYR A 548 -5.37 -22.86 16.96
N LEU A 549 -5.47 -24.17 16.69
CA LEU A 549 -6.74 -24.86 16.60
C LEU A 549 -7.10 -25.36 18.01
N ILE A 550 -8.18 -24.86 18.58
CA ILE A 550 -8.68 -25.29 19.89
C ILE A 550 -10.06 -25.89 19.67
N LYS A 551 -10.19 -27.19 19.86
CA LYS A 551 -11.45 -27.92 19.74
C LYS A 551 -12.03 -28.17 21.13
N GLN A 552 -13.36 -28.04 21.27
CA GLN A 552 -14.10 -28.26 22.50
C GLN A 552 -15.18 -29.33 22.29
N SER A 553 -15.41 -30.19 23.28
CA SER A 553 -16.46 -31.21 23.22
C SER A 553 -16.92 -31.62 24.63
N LEU A 554 -18.16 -32.06 24.73
CA LEU A 554 -18.71 -32.72 25.92
C LEU A 554 -18.34 -34.22 25.96
N ARG A 555 -17.92 -34.80 24.84
CA ARG A 555 -17.45 -36.19 24.73
C ARG A 555 -15.93 -36.26 24.58
N PRO A 556 -15.27 -37.32 25.02
CA PRO A 556 -13.83 -37.48 24.85
C PRO A 556 -13.39 -37.42 23.38
N LEU A 557 -12.39 -36.57 23.09
CA LEU A 557 -11.79 -36.37 21.75
C LEU A 557 -10.63 -37.38 21.55
N ARG A 558 -10.93 -38.68 21.34
CA ARG A 558 -9.94 -39.76 21.26
C ARG A 558 -9.47 -40.05 19.84
N SER A 559 -10.37 -40.06 18.86
CA SER A 559 -10.06 -40.37 17.46
C SER A 559 -9.86 -39.09 16.62
N ARG A 560 -9.21 -39.23 15.44
CA ARG A 560 -9.13 -38.15 14.44
C ARG A 560 -10.52 -37.67 14.00
N ARG A 561 -11.49 -38.59 13.92
CA ARG A 561 -12.87 -38.34 13.53
C ARG A 561 -13.61 -37.49 14.60
N ASP A 562 -13.41 -37.79 15.89
CA ASP A 562 -13.98 -37.02 16.99
C ASP A 562 -13.43 -35.60 16.99
N ILE A 563 -12.11 -35.44 16.79
CA ILE A 563 -11.45 -34.12 16.74
C ILE A 563 -11.93 -33.32 15.52
N ALA A 564 -12.09 -33.95 14.37
CA ALA A 564 -12.56 -33.26 13.15
C ALA A 564 -13.98 -32.72 13.33
N ARG A 565 -14.89 -33.51 13.93
CA ARG A 565 -16.30 -33.14 14.11
C ARG A 565 -16.54 -32.17 15.26
N ALA A 566 -15.63 -32.07 16.22
CA ALA A 566 -15.80 -31.16 17.36
C ALA A 566 -15.72 -29.69 16.92
N PRO A 567 -16.57 -28.81 17.46
CA PRO A 567 -16.53 -27.38 17.17
C PRO A 567 -15.19 -26.77 17.58
N ALA A 568 -14.72 -25.83 16.78
CA ALA A 568 -13.54 -25.04 17.08
C ALA A 568 -13.93 -23.75 17.80
N LEU A 569 -13.12 -23.32 18.78
CA LEU A 569 -13.23 -22.00 19.38
C LEU A 569 -12.71 -20.94 18.39
N CYS A 570 -13.01 -19.66 18.65
CA CYS A 570 -12.54 -18.51 17.88
C CYS A 570 -12.88 -18.61 16.37
N ARG A 571 -14.10 -19.01 16.01
CA ARG A 571 -14.57 -19.14 14.61
C ARG A 571 -13.58 -19.91 13.72
N GLY A 572 -12.92 -20.94 14.26
CA GLY A 572 -12.02 -21.83 13.50
C GLY A 572 -10.57 -21.85 14.00
N SER A 573 -9.95 -20.73 14.29
CA SER A 573 -8.61 -20.69 14.91
C SER A 573 -8.44 -19.50 15.82
N CYS A 574 -7.76 -19.70 16.96
CA CYS A 574 -7.42 -18.65 17.90
C CYS A 574 -6.03 -18.09 17.56
N ARG A 575 -5.88 -16.77 17.51
CA ARG A 575 -4.61 -16.08 17.35
C ARG A 575 -4.15 -15.50 18.68
N PHE A 576 -2.87 -15.47 18.92
CA PHE A 576 -2.27 -14.90 20.13
C PHE A 576 -0.97 -14.18 19.76
N SER A 577 -0.73 -13.04 20.38
CA SER A 577 0.57 -12.36 20.33
C SER A 577 1.61 -13.21 21.07
N VAL A 578 2.54 -13.77 20.32
CA VAL A 578 3.56 -14.67 20.86
C VAL A 578 4.89 -14.33 20.20
N THR A 579 5.84 -13.90 20.99
CA THR A 579 7.18 -13.47 20.53
C THR A 579 8.20 -14.60 20.55
N HIS A 580 8.13 -15.49 21.54
CA HIS A 580 9.14 -16.52 21.78
C HIS A 580 8.53 -17.91 21.98
N ILE A 581 9.29 -18.96 21.61
CA ILE A 581 8.97 -20.33 21.97
C ILE A 581 8.99 -20.46 23.50
N GLY A 582 7.95 -21.10 24.05
CA GLY A 582 7.80 -21.23 25.52
C GLY A 582 6.91 -20.17 26.15
N THR A 583 6.56 -19.09 25.44
CA THR A 583 5.61 -18.07 25.93
C THR A 583 4.34 -18.73 26.44
N ARG A 584 3.92 -18.35 27.63
CA ARG A 584 2.68 -18.84 28.25
C ARG A 584 1.48 -18.14 27.64
N ILE A 585 0.56 -18.92 27.09
CA ILE A 585 -0.70 -18.45 26.54
C ILE A 585 -1.82 -18.80 27.49
N SER A 586 -2.75 -17.86 27.71
CA SER A 586 -3.91 -18.03 28.56
C SER A 586 -5.18 -17.67 27.79
N LEU A 587 -6.16 -18.55 27.78
CA LEU A 587 -7.46 -18.35 27.11
C LEU A 587 -8.58 -18.58 28.10
N ASN A 588 -9.43 -17.57 28.31
CA ASN A 588 -10.67 -17.70 29.05
C ASN A 588 -11.76 -18.26 28.11
N VAL A 589 -12.38 -19.37 28.51
CA VAL A 589 -13.55 -19.94 27.83
C VAL A 589 -14.74 -19.73 28.74
N THR A 590 -15.68 -18.92 28.31
CA THR A 590 -16.88 -18.50 29.07
C THR A 590 -18.15 -19.14 28.51
N ASN A 591 -19.30 -18.84 29.10
CA ASN A 591 -20.62 -19.34 28.71
C ASN A 591 -20.73 -20.88 28.69
N LEU A 592 -20.07 -21.51 29.65
CA LEU A 592 -20.11 -22.94 29.82
C LEU A 592 -21.22 -23.35 30.76
N ARG A 593 -21.70 -24.60 30.65
CA ARG A 593 -22.67 -25.18 31.56
C ARG A 593 -22.02 -25.48 32.93
N PRO A 594 -22.65 -25.16 34.07
CA PRO A 594 -22.17 -25.52 35.39
C PRO A 594 -22.02 -27.03 35.56
N ARG A 595 -21.16 -27.46 36.44
CA ARG A 595 -20.91 -28.85 36.83
C ARG A 595 -20.70 -29.81 35.65
N THR A 596 -20.27 -29.31 34.49
CA THR A 596 -20.17 -30.03 33.24
C THR A 596 -18.70 -30.33 32.88
N ARG A 597 -18.44 -31.54 32.38
CA ARG A 597 -17.10 -31.99 31.95
C ARG A 597 -16.88 -31.59 30.50
N TYR A 598 -15.79 -30.87 30.24
CA TYR A 598 -15.37 -30.45 28.91
C TYR A 598 -14.03 -31.07 28.52
N HIS A 599 -13.93 -31.48 27.28
CA HIS A 599 -12.70 -32.03 26.68
C HIS A 599 -12.18 -31.06 25.64
N TYR A 600 -10.90 -30.70 25.74
CA TYR A 600 -10.24 -29.79 24.83
C TYR A 600 -9.10 -30.48 24.09
N ARG A 601 -8.89 -30.10 22.83
CA ARG A 601 -7.71 -30.44 22.05
C ARG A 601 -7.10 -29.17 21.49
N VAL A 602 -5.81 -28.96 21.75
CA VAL A 602 -5.06 -27.77 21.34
C VAL A 602 -3.92 -28.19 20.40
N ALA A 603 -3.88 -27.65 19.21
CA ALA A 603 -2.82 -27.82 18.23
C ALA A 603 -2.34 -26.47 17.72
N ALA A 604 -1.04 -26.29 17.54
CA ALA A 604 -0.47 -25.11 16.91
C ALA A 604 -0.53 -25.25 15.38
N TYR A 605 -0.73 -24.17 14.67
CA TYR A 605 -0.60 -24.12 13.22
C TYR A 605 0.85 -23.80 12.82
N ASP A 606 1.30 -24.40 11.74
CA ASP A 606 2.49 -23.95 11.02
C ASP A 606 2.18 -22.62 10.32
N ASN A 607 3.02 -21.62 10.52
CA ASN A 607 2.83 -20.29 9.92
C ASN A 607 2.99 -20.29 8.40
N VAL A 608 3.68 -21.27 7.84
CA VAL A 608 3.93 -21.39 6.39
C VAL A 608 2.87 -22.27 5.71
N SER A 609 2.67 -23.50 6.21
CA SER A 609 1.75 -24.46 5.57
C SER A 609 0.29 -24.27 5.96
N GLY A 610 0.01 -23.50 7.01
CA GLY A 610 -1.34 -23.32 7.55
C GLY A 610 -1.96 -24.62 8.09
N ARG A 611 -1.16 -25.67 8.37
CA ARG A 611 -1.65 -26.96 8.90
C ARG A 611 -1.46 -27.06 10.40
N PRO A 612 -2.45 -27.60 11.11
CA PRO A 612 -2.27 -27.87 12.54
C PRO A 612 -1.32 -29.05 12.75
N GLY A 613 -0.42 -28.90 13.70
CA GLY A 613 0.46 -29.97 14.15
C GLY A 613 -0.25 -30.98 15.05
N ARG A 614 0.55 -31.82 15.75
CA ARG A 614 0.01 -32.80 16.70
C ARG A 614 -0.71 -32.11 17.85
N SER A 615 -1.96 -32.47 18.10
CA SER A 615 -2.77 -31.91 19.19
C SER A 615 -2.43 -32.51 20.54
N ARG A 616 -2.62 -31.73 21.62
CA ARG A 616 -2.61 -32.17 23.01
C ARG A 616 -4.00 -32.02 23.60
N GLY A 617 -4.45 -33.01 24.35
CA GLY A 617 -5.78 -33.01 24.96
C GLY A 617 -5.72 -32.79 26.46
N ILE A 618 -6.79 -32.20 27.01
CA ILE A 618 -7.03 -32.05 28.43
C ILE A 618 -8.53 -32.09 28.73
N THR A 619 -8.87 -32.56 29.90
CA THR A 619 -10.26 -32.61 30.43
C THR A 619 -10.35 -31.77 31.67
N VAL A 620 -11.43 -31.01 31.81
CA VAL A 620 -11.72 -30.19 33.01
C VAL A 620 -13.22 -30.12 33.22
N ARG A 621 -13.65 -30.00 34.49
CA ARG A 621 -15.06 -29.82 34.87
C ARG A 621 -15.26 -28.40 35.42
N THR A 622 -16.34 -27.72 35.00
CA THR A 622 -16.77 -26.45 35.56
C THR A 622 -17.23 -26.67 37.01
N ARG A 623 -17.14 -25.67 37.87
CA ARG A 623 -17.57 -25.69 39.25
C ARG A 623 -19.09 -25.76 39.37
#